data_114474b62f6a44609b51753d4d59a88e
#
_entry.id   114474b62f6a44609b51753d4d59a88e
#
_cell.length_a   1.000
_cell.length_b   1.000
_cell.length_c   1.000
_cell.angle_alpha   90.00
_cell.angle_beta   90.00
_cell.angle_gamma   90.00
#
_symmetry.space_group_name_H-M   'P 1'
#
loop_
_entity.id
_entity.type
_entity.pdbx_description
1 polymer ?
#
loop_
_entity_poly.entity_id
_entity_poly.type
_entity_poly.pdbx_seq_one_letter_code
_entity_poly.pdbx_strand_id
1 'polypeptide(L)'
;MTDTVISSATREVVIGFERPFVIIGERINPTGRKKLAALMKNDDYSMVEADALAQVAAGAQVLDVNAGIPMADEPAILAKAITLIQKITDVPLCIDSSMIAGLEAGLAAYQGKALLNSVTGEEERLEAVLPLVKKYGAAVVAISNDDTGISEDINVRFEVAKKIVHRAMDHGIPASDVVVDPLVMPVGAINTAGLQVMELIRRLREELGVNTTCGASNISFGLPNRQGLNSAFLSMAIGAGMTSAITNPLHAEMMMAMRGADVMMGHDPQCAAWLRAYREPTAEGTERANRRRRRRPS
;
A
#
# COMPACT_ATOMS: atom_id res chain seq x y z
N MET A 1 -10.10 -13.59 12.61
CA MET A 1 -9.57 -12.41 11.88
C MET A 1 -8.46 -12.92 10.99
N THR A 2 -8.42 -12.50 9.76
CA THR A 2 -7.58 -13.09 8.72
C THR A 2 -6.35 -12.20 8.47
N ASP A 3 -5.16 -12.78 8.54
CA ASP A 3 -3.92 -12.15 8.09
C ASP A 3 -3.81 -12.30 6.56
N THR A 4 -3.49 -11.23 5.84
CA THR A 4 -3.07 -11.27 4.42
C THR A 4 -1.56 -11.33 4.39
N VAL A 5 -1.01 -12.40 3.84
CA VAL A 5 0.44 -12.57 3.69
C VAL A 5 0.84 -12.26 2.25
N ILE A 6 1.75 -11.32 2.07
CA ILE A 6 2.41 -11.05 0.79
C ILE A 6 3.92 -11.24 0.96
N SER A 7 4.64 -11.59 -0.10
CA SER A 7 6.06 -11.89 0.04
C SER A 7 6.86 -11.51 -1.21
N SER A 8 8.11 -11.13 -1.00
CA SER A 8 9.16 -11.22 -2.03
C SER A 8 9.74 -12.63 -2.05
N ALA A 9 10.83 -12.84 -2.76
CA ALA A 9 11.57 -14.12 -2.75
C ALA A 9 12.17 -14.46 -1.37
N THR A 10 12.39 -13.46 -0.51
CA THR A 10 13.16 -13.64 0.75
C THR A 10 12.50 -13.03 1.98
N ARG A 11 11.42 -12.27 1.83
CA ARG A 11 10.78 -11.54 2.92
C ARG A 11 9.26 -11.62 2.83
N GLU A 12 8.61 -11.88 3.96
CA GLU A 12 7.16 -11.79 4.10
C GLU A 12 6.75 -10.50 4.81
N VAL A 13 5.58 -9.98 4.42
CA VAL A 13 4.87 -8.91 5.10
C VAL A 13 3.46 -9.37 5.37
N VAL A 14 3.01 -9.19 6.60
CA VAL A 14 1.68 -9.60 7.05
C VAL A 14 0.83 -8.35 7.31
N ILE A 15 -0.27 -8.23 6.58
CA ILE A 15 -1.29 -7.21 6.78
C ILE A 15 -2.38 -7.85 7.66
N GLY A 16 -2.65 -7.26 8.83
CA GLY A 16 -3.60 -7.86 9.77
C GLY A 16 -3.99 -6.93 10.90
N PHE A 17 -5.14 -7.23 11.55
CA PHE A 17 -5.75 -6.37 12.59
C PHE A 17 -4.96 -6.26 13.88
N GLU A 18 -4.18 -7.30 14.21
CA GLU A 18 -3.34 -7.36 15.42
C GLU A 18 -1.85 -7.21 15.05
N ARG A 19 -1.57 -6.57 13.91
CA ARG A 19 -0.23 -6.36 13.38
C ARG A 19 0.07 -4.87 13.28
N PRO A 20 1.35 -4.47 13.26
CA PRO A 20 1.72 -3.11 12.91
C PRO A 20 1.16 -2.71 11.56
N PHE A 21 0.75 -1.46 11.43
CA PHE A 21 0.21 -0.91 10.20
C PHE A 21 1.20 -1.02 9.03
N VAL A 22 0.75 -1.52 7.88
CA VAL A 22 1.60 -1.73 6.72
C VAL A 22 1.61 -0.50 5.81
N ILE A 23 2.80 0.03 5.55
CA ILE A 23 3.02 1.21 4.71
C ILE A 23 3.44 0.73 3.32
N ILE A 24 2.58 1.02 2.33
CA ILE A 24 2.82 0.76 0.91
C ILE A 24 3.30 2.07 0.28
N GLY A 25 4.54 2.11 -0.17
CA GLY A 25 5.17 3.33 -0.69
C GLY A 25 4.70 3.68 -2.10
N GLU A 26 4.15 4.89 -2.31
CA GLU A 26 3.48 5.34 -3.54
C GLU A 26 4.38 6.04 -4.57
N ARG A 27 5.69 6.17 -4.33
CA ARG A 27 6.52 7.08 -5.14
C ARG A 27 6.87 6.56 -6.55
N ILE A 28 6.80 5.25 -6.79
CA ILE A 28 7.07 4.67 -8.10
C ILE A 28 5.78 4.69 -8.93
N ASN A 29 5.33 5.91 -9.24
CA ASN A 29 4.15 6.16 -10.06
C ASN A 29 4.40 7.38 -10.95
N PRO A 30 4.41 7.23 -12.30
CA PRO A 30 4.67 8.33 -13.24
C PRO A 30 3.53 9.34 -13.33
N THR A 31 2.33 9.04 -12.82
CA THR A 31 1.18 9.95 -12.83
C THR A 31 1.52 11.24 -12.07
N GLY A 32 1.42 12.38 -12.75
CA GLY A 32 1.79 13.69 -12.20
C GLY A 32 3.30 13.92 -12.03
N ARG A 33 4.16 12.92 -12.33
CA ARG A 33 5.63 12.99 -12.22
C ARG A 33 6.30 12.96 -13.59
N LYS A 34 6.19 14.07 -14.34
CA LYS A 34 6.67 14.19 -15.73
C LYS A 34 8.12 13.73 -15.93
N LYS A 35 9.02 14.03 -14.96
CA LYS A 35 10.42 13.63 -15.03
C LYS A 35 10.55 12.10 -14.92
N LEU A 36 9.87 11.46 -13.99
CA LEU A 36 9.87 10.00 -13.85
C LEU A 36 9.33 9.33 -15.12
N ALA A 37 8.18 9.80 -15.63
CA ALA A 37 7.58 9.31 -16.85
C ALA A 37 8.54 9.38 -18.06
N ALA A 38 9.23 10.52 -18.23
CA ALA A 38 10.19 10.71 -19.31
C ALA A 38 11.39 9.76 -19.20
N LEU A 39 11.94 9.57 -18.00
CA LEU A 39 13.06 8.67 -17.77
C LEU A 39 12.66 7.22 -18.05
N MET A 40 11.54 6.73 -17.48
CA MET A 40 11.04 5.36 -17.71
C MET A 40 10.78 5.10 -19.21
N LYS A 41 10.19 6.08 -19.93
CA LYS A 41 9.93 5.98 -21.37
C LYS A 41 11.23 5.89 -22.19
N ASN A 42 12.33 6.49 -21.72
CA ASN A 42 13.65 6.45 -22.35
C ASN A 42 14.55 5.33 -21.80
N ASP A 43 13.95 4.34 -21.14
CA ASP A 43 14.64 3.18 -20.57
C ASP A 43 15.63 3.52 -19.44
N ASP A 44 15.50 4.67 -18.81
CA ASP A 44 16.28 5.10 -17.65
C ASP A 44 15.45 4.89 -16.36
N TYR A 45 15.87 3.94 -15.54
CA TYR A 45 15.23 3.57 -14.27
C TYR A 45 15.96 4.10 -13.04
N SER A 46 16.96 4.97 -13.22
CA SER A 46 17.75 5.52 -12.09
C SER A 46 16.89 6.20 -11.03
N MET A 47 15.81 6.88 -11.42
CA MET A 47 14.88 7.51 -10.50
C MET A 47 13.94 6.47 -9.83
N VAL A 48 13.58 5.39 -10.50
CA VAL A 48 12.83 4.28 -9.92
C VAL A 48 13.64 3.62 -8.79
N GLU A 49 14.92 3.33 -9.05
CA GLU A 49 15.85 2.74 -8.09
C GLU A 49 16.04 3.66 -6.87
N ALA A 50 16.29 4.95 -7.12
CA ALA A 50 16.46 5.95 -6.06
C ALA A 50 15.19 6.07 -5.19
N ASP A 51 13.99 6.14 -5.80
CA ASP A 51 12.72 6.20 -5.08
C ASP A 51 12.45 4.90 -4.29
N ALA A 52 12.76 3.73 -4.83
CA ALA A 52 12.61 2.46 -4.14
C ALA A 52 13.44 2.42 -2.86
N LEU A 53 14.75 2.69 -2.98
CA LEU A 53 15.67 2.68 -1.84
C LEU A 53 15.30 3.75 -0.79
N ALA A 54 14.92 4.95 -1.23
CA ALA A 54 14.54 6.03 -0.31
C ALA A 54 13.27 5.67 0.48
N GLN A 55 12.25 5.08 -0.15
CA GLN A 55 11.01 4.67 0.51
C GLN A 55 11.25 3.54 1.52
N VAL A 56 12.06 2.54 1.16
CA VAL A 56 12.42 1.45 2.08
C VAL A 56 13.20 1.99 3.27
N ALA A 57 14.17 2.88 3.06
CA ALA A 57 14.94 3.52 4.12
C ALA A 57 14.05 4.36 5.05
N ALA A 58 12.98 4.98 4.53
CA ALA A 58 12.00 5.72 5.31
C ALA A 58 11.03 4.82 6.09
N GLY A 59 10.94 3.52 5.76
CA GLY A 59 10.17 2.54 6.50
C GLY A 59 8.96 1.97 5.75
N ALA A 60 8.89 2.10 4.42
CA ALA A 60 7.93 1.34 3.61
C ALA A 60 8.21 -0.16 3.75
N GLN A 61 7.17 -0.94 4.00
CA GLN A 61 7.25 -2.39 4.05
C GLN A 61 6.91 -3.04 2.70
N VAL A 62 6.21 -2.32 1.83
CA VAL A 62 5.79 -2.71 0.48
C VAL A 62 6.01 -1.53 -0.44
N LEU A 63 6.30 -1.75 -1.71
CA LEU A 63 6.36 -0.68 -2.71
C LEU A 63 5.29 -0.89 -3.76
N ASP A 64 4.47 0.13 -3.98
CA ASP A 64 3.53 0.21 -5.09
C ASP A 64 4.28 0.65 -6.35
N VAL A 65 4.11 -0.12 -7.43
CA VAL A 65 4.84 0.09 -8.69
C VAL A 65 3.86 0.22 -9.83
N ASN A 66 3.81 1.42 -10.40
CA ASN A 66 2.97 1.78 -11.53
C ASN A 66 3.84 2.26 -12.70
N ALA A 67 3.46 1.93 -13.93
CA ALA A 67 4.14 2.32 -15.16
C ALA A 67 3.19 2.92 -16.21
N GLY A 68 2.01 3.40 -15.78
CA GLY A 68 1.00 4.00 -16.64
C GLY A 68 1.46 5.31 -17.27
N ILE A 69 2.16 5.22 -18.40
CA ILE A 69 2.65 6.35 -19.18
C ILE A 69 1.90 6.40 -20.51
N PRO A 70 1.18 7.49 -20.81
CA PRO A 70 0.45 7.60 -22.07
C PRO A 70 1.32 7.32 -23.30
N MET A 71 0.78 6.50 -24.21
CA MET A 71 1.45 6.12 -25.47
C MET A 71 2.83 5.44 -25.27
N ALA A 72 3.03 4.72 -24.18
CA ALA A 72 4.19 3.88 -23.95
C ALA A 72 3.77 2.40 -23.83
N ASP A 73 4.73 1.49 -23.96
CA ASP A 73 4.53 0.06 -23.72
C ASP A 73 4.53 -0.21 -22.20
N GLU A 74 3.39 0.05 -21.54
CA GLU A 74 3.24 -0.11 -20.10
C GLU A 74 3.62 -1.53 -19.62
N PRO A 75 3.17 -2.63 -20.25
CA PRO A 75 3.54 -3.97 -19.83
C PRO A 75 5.06 -4.19 -19.78
N ALA A 76 5.79 -3.77 -20.81
CA ALA A 76 7.25 -3.92 -20.87
C ALA A 76 7.96 -3.06 -19.81
N ILE A 77 7.52 -1.81 -19.64
CA ILE A 77 8.08 -0.87 -18.66
C ILE A 77 7.85 -1.38 -17.24
N LEU A 78 6.63 -1.85 -16.92
CA LEU A 78 6.27 -2.35 -15.59
C LEU A 78 7.07 -3.61 -15.25
N ALA A 79 7.13 -4.59 -16.14
CA ALA A 79 7.90 -5.81 -15.94
C ALA A 79 9.39 -5.52 -15.70
N LYS A 80 9.95 -4.56 -16.43
CA LYS A 80 11.34 -4.13 -16.25
C LYS A 80 11.56 -3.44 -14.91
N ALA A 81 10.69 -2.50 -14.52
CA ALA A 81 10.74 -1.81 -13.23
C ALA A 81 10.70 -2.82 -12.07
N ILE A 82 9.76 -3.78 -12.11
CA ILE A 82 9.62 -4.85 -11.11
C ILE A 82 10.90 -5.68 -11.03
N THR A 83 11.44 -6.10 -12.16
CA THR A 83 12.69 -6.89 -12.22
C THR A 83 13.88 -6.14 -11.60
N LEU A 84 13.98 -4.84 -11.84
CA LEU A 84 15.06 -4.01 -11.29
C LEU A 84 14.90 -3.80 -9.76
N ILE A 85 13.69 -3.48 -9.31
CA ILE A 85 13.42 -3.25 -7.89
C ILE A 85 13.71 -4.50 -7.05
N GLN A 86 13.34 -5.69 -7.52
CA GLN A 86 13.63 -6.96 -6.83
C GLN A 86 15.12 -7.26 -6.67
N LYS A 87 16.00 -6.65 -7.47
CA LYS A 87 17.47 -6.81 -7.35
C LYS A 87 18.07 -5.92 -6.28
N ILE A 88 17.41 -4.82 -5.92
CA ILE A 88 17.96 -3.79 -5.02
C ILE A 88 17.30 -3.72 -3.66
N THR A 89 16.13 -4.37 -3.50
CA THR A 89 15.41 -4.42 -2.22
C THR A 89 14.70 -5.76 -2.06
N ASP A 90 14.48 -6.15 -0.80
CA ASP A 90 13.79 -7.38 -0.43
C ASP A 90 12.32 -7.19 -0.04
N VAL A 91 11.79 -5.96 -0.10
CA VAL A 91 10.38 -5.72 0.26
C VAL A 91 9.44 -6.25 -0.83
N PRO A 92 8.26 -6.81 -0.45
CA PRO A 92 7.23 -7.18 -1.40
C PRO A 92 6.75 -6.01 -2.25
N LEU A 93 6.19 -6.31 -3.43
CA LEU A 93 5.67 -5.29 -4.34
C LEU A 93 4.15 -5.38 -4.46
N CYS A 94 3.53 -4.21 -4.56
CA CYS A 94 2.18 -3.98 -5.04
C CYS A 94 2.29 -3.62 -6.53
N ILE A 95 1.65 -4.43 -7.39
CA ILE A 95 1.70 -4.28 -8.84
C ILE A 95 0.48 -3.51 -9.28
N ASP A 96 0.68 -2.26 -9.69
CA ASP A 96 -0.40 -1.31 -9.98
C ASP A 96 -0.50 -1.05 -11.50
N SER A 97 -1.63 -1.41 -12.07
CA SER A 97 -1.97 -1.10 -13.46
C SER A 97 -3.48 -1.13 -13.69
N SER A 98 -3.99 -0.21 -14.51
CA SER A 98 -5.34 -0.27 -15.05
C SER A 98 -5.48 -1.26 -16.22
N MET A 99 -4.36 -1.62 -16.87
CA MET A 99 -4.32 -2.52 -18.02
C MET A 99 -4.14 -3.98 -17.58
N ILE A 100 -4.98 -4.89 -18.08
CA ILE A 100 -4.85 -6.33 -17.80
C ILE A 100 -3.49 -6.87 -18.25
N ALA A 101 -3.04 -6.47 -19.45
CA ALA A 101 -1.73 -6.87 -19.95
C ALA A 101 -0.57 -6.35 -19.07
N GLY A 102 -0.71 -5.16 -18.48
CA GLY A 102 0.25 -4.60 -17.52
C GLY A 102 0.30 -5.44 -16.23
N LEU A 103 -0.86 -5.76 -15.65
CA LEU A 103 -0.95 -6.63 -14.48
C LEU A 103 -0.33 -8.01 -14.74
N GLU A 104 -0.65 -8.64 -15.88
CA GLU A 104 -0.10 -9.95 -16.20
C GLU A 104 1.42 -9.91 -16.40
N ALA A 105 1.94 -8.92 -17.13
CA ALA A 105 3.37 -8.74 -17.34
C ALA A 105 4.11 -8.49 -16.02
N GLY A 106 3.55 -7.66 -15.14
CA GLY A 106 4.09 -7.39 -13.81
C GLY A 106 4.13 -8.64 -12.93
N LEU A 107 3.03 -9.39 -12.86
CA LEU A 107 2.95 -10.65 -12.12
C LEU A 107 3.92 -11.72 -12.66
N ALA A 108 4.06 -11.82 -13.97
CA ALA A 108 4.99 -12.76 -14.60
C ALA A 108 6.46 -12.43 -14.30
N ALA A 109 6.80 -11.16 -14.11
CA ALA A 109 8.15 -10.71 -13.76
C ALA A 109 8.45 -10.79 -12.25
N TYR A 110 7.42 -10.98 -11.40
CA TYR A 110 7.56 -10.95 -9.96
C TYR A 110 7.90 -12.33 -9.37
N GLN A 111 8.72 -12.32 -8.32
CA GLN A 111 9.08 -13.52 -7.54
C GLN A 111 8.58 -13.38 -6.11
N GLY A 112 7.62 -14.21 -5.73
CA GLY A 112 6.96 -14.19 -4.45
C GLY A 112 5.44 -14.09 -4.59
N LYS A 113 4.75 -13.68 -3.52
CA LYS A 113 3.31 -13.42 -3.51
C LYS A 113 3.06 -11.92 -3.57
N ALA A 114 2.74 -11.40 -4.74
CA ALA A 114 2.47 -9.97 -4.95
C ALA A 114 1.14 -9.53 -4.32
N LEU A 115 0.99 -8.22 -4.10
CA LEU A 115 -0.30 -7.56 -3.98
C LEU A 115 -0.66 -6.96 -5.34
N LEU A 116 -1.75 -7.40 -5.98
CA LEU A 116 -2.21 -6.85 -7.26
C LEU A 116 -3.13 -5.65 -6.99
N ASN A 117 -2.90 -4.54 -7.67
CA ASN A 117 -3.69 -3.31 -7.58
C ASN A 117 -4.21 -2.93 -8.97
N SER A 118 -5.49 -3.16 -9.33
CA SER A 118 -6.60 -3.56 -8.50
C SER A 118 -7.71 -4.28 -9.31
N VAL A 119 -8.69 -4.77 -8.59
CA VAL A 119 -9.96 -5.22 -9.14
C VAL A 119 -11.10 -4.33 -8.64
N THR A 120 -12.12 -4.08 -9.48
CA THR A 120 -13.35 -3.38 -9.14
C THR A 120 -14.55 -4.34 -9.19
N GLY A 121 -15.74 -3.90 -8.76
CA GLY A 121 -16.96 -4.67 -8.78
C GLY A 121 -17.63 -4.82 -10.16
N GLU A 122 -17.06 -4.24 -11.21
CA GLU A 122 -17.48 -4.40 -12.60
C GLU A 122 -17.29 -5.85 -13.06
N GLU A 123 -18.33 -6.46 -13.67
CA GLU A 123 -18.28 -7.88 -14.06
C GLU A 123 -17.12 -8.18 -15.01
N GLU A 124 -16.92 -7.34 -16.02
CA GLU A 124 -15.81 -7.50 -16.98
C GLU A 124 -14.45 -7.47 -16.27
N ARG A 125 -14.29 -6.56 -15.28
CA ARG A 125 -13.05 -6.43 -14.53
C ARG A 125 -12.81 -7.63 -13.60
N LEU A 126 -13.86 -8.13 -12.95
CA LEU A 126 -13.81 -9.32 -12.11
C LEU A 126 -13.35 -10.55 -12.91
N GLU A 127 -13.99 -10.80 -14.07
CA GLU A 127 -13.67 -11.94 -14.93
C GLU A 127 -12.27 -11.84 -15.59
N ALA A 128 -11.76 -10.63 -15.75
CA ALA A 128 -10.42 -10.43 -16.31
C ALA A 128 -9.30 -10.53 -15.27
N VAL A 129 -9.51 -10.03 -14.04
CA VAL A 129 -8.47 -9.89 -13.03
C VAL A 129 -8.39 -11.11 -12.09
N LEU A 130 -9.53 -11.63 -11.61
CA LEU A 130 -9.52 -12.73 -10.62
C LEU A 130 -8.82 -14.00 -11.12
N PRO A 131 -8.96 -14.42 -12.41
CA PRO A 131 -8.15 -15.51 -12.94
C PRO A 131 -6.63 -15.27 -12.88
N LEU A 132 -6.17 -14.02 -13.09
CA LEU A 132 -4.75 -13.68 -12.94
C LEU A 132 -4.30 -13.78 -11.49
N VAL A 133 -5.10 -13.25 -10.54
CA VAL A 133 -4.82 -13.38 -9.10
C VAL A 133 -4.64 -14.85 -8.72
N LYS A 134 -5.57 -15.71 -9.18
CA LYS A 134 -5.51 -17.17 -8.94
C LYS A 134 -4.31 -17.82 -9.60
N LYS A 135 -4.04 -17.50 -10.87
CA LYS A 135 -2.94 -18.06 -11.66
C LYS A 135 -1.58 -17.81 -11.01
N TYR A 136 -1.36 -16.60 -10.49
CA TYR A 136 -0.09 -16.18 -9.90
C TYR A 136 -0.05 -16.33 -8.37
N GLY A 137 -1.15 -16.75 -7.73
CA GLY A 137 -1.24 -16.89 -6.28
C GLY A 137 -1.05 -15.57 -5.53
N ALA A 138 -1.46 -14.45 -6.13
CA ALA A 138 -1.32 -13.12 -5.56
C ALA A 138 -2.43 -12.81 -4.53
N ALA A 139 -2.22 -11.79 -3.69
CA ALA A 139 -3.29 -11.07 -3.02
C ALA A 139 -3.79 -9.94 -3.93
N VAL A 140 -4.99 -9.40 -3.69
CA VAL A 140 -5.59 -8.38 -4.55
C VAL A 140 -6.23 -7.25 -3.76
N VAL A 141 -6.01 -6.02 -4.23
CA VAL A 141 -6.74 -4.83 -3.76
C VAL A 141 -8.10 -4.80 -4.46
N ALA A 142 -9.18 -4.78 -3.68
CA ALA A 142 -10.56 -4.72 -4.13
C ALA A 142 -11.12 -3.31 -3.90
N ILE A 143 -11.27 -2.52 -4.96
CA ILE A 143 -11.81 -1.16 -4.87
C ILE A 143 -13.34 -1.24 -4.82
N SER A 144 -13.96 -0.60 -3.82
CA SER A 144 -15.41 -0.66 -3.56
C SER A 144 -16.24 0.25 -4.48
N ASN A 145 -16.05 0.11 -5.80
CA ASN A 145 -16.87 0.71 -6.86
C ASN A 145 -17.20 -0.32 -7.95
N ASP A 146 -18.24 -0.07 -8.74
CA ASP A 146 -18.68 -0.94 -9.83
C ASP A 146 -19.17 -0.13 -11.04
N ASP A 147 -19.93 -0.77 -11.94
CA ASP A 147 -20.51 -0.19 -13.17
C ASP A 147 -21.36 1.06 -12.89
N THR A 148 -21.90 1.22 -11.69
CA THR A 148 -22.67 2.42 -11.30
C THR A 148 -21.78 3.60 -10.93
N GLY A 149 -20.47 3.39 -10.88
CA GLY A 149 -19.47 4.38 -10.51
C GLY A 149 -19.17 4.40 -9.03
N ILE A 150 -18.67 5.55 -8.54
CA ILE A 150 -18.32 5.76 -7.13
C ILE A 150 -19.55 6.28 -6.39
N SER A 151 -20.11 5.45 -5.50
CA SER A 151 -21.24 5.85 -4.68
C SER A 151 -20.79 6.62 -3.42
N GLU A 152 -21.54 7.68 -3.06
CA GLU A 152 -21.37 8.34 -1.75
C GLU A 152 -22.02 7.54 -0.61
N ASP A 153 -22.94 6.61 -0.91
CA ASP A 153 -23.58 5.73 0.07
C ASP A 153 -22.63 4.60 0.49
N ILE A 154 -22.28 4.57 1.77
CA ILE A 154 -21.42 3.54 2.36
C ILE A 154 -22.03 2.14 2.27
N ASN A 155 -23.37 2.02 2.26
CA ASN A 155 -24.04 0.72 2.13
C ASN A 155 -23.80 0.15 0.74
N VAL A 156 -23.89 0.97 -0.30
CA VAL A 156 -23.58 0.56 -1.68
C VAL A 156 -22.12 0.12 -1.77
N ARG A 157 -21.18 0.93 -1.26
CA ARG A 157 -19.76 0.57 -1.27
C ARG A 157 -19.47 -0.72 -0.50
N PHE A 158 -20.15 -0.94 0.62
CA PHE A 158 -20.02 -2.17 1.40
C PHE A 158 -20.51 -3.40 0.61
N GLU A 159 -21.69 -3.32 -0.04
CA GLU A 159 -22.22 -4.43 -0.85
C GLU A 159 -21.34 -4.71 -2.08
N VAL A 160 -20.76 -3.68 -2.70
CA VAL A 160 -19.77 -3.88 -3.78
C VAL A 160 -18.51 -4.60 -3.26
N ALA A 161 -17.96 -4.17 -2.12
CA ALA A 161 -16.82 -4.85 -1.51
C ALA A 161 -17.13 -6.32 -1.21
N LYS A 162 -18.30 -6.59 -0.61
CA LYS A 162 -18.79 -7.94 -0.32
C LYS A 162 -18.95 -8.79 -1.59
N LYS A 163 -19.51 -8.21 -2.68
CA LYS A 163 -19.59 -8.85 -3.99
C LYS A 163 -18.20 -9.27 -4.47
N ILE A 164 -17.21 -8.36 -4.44
CA ILE A 164 -15.84 -8.67 -4.91
C ILE A 164 -15.22 -9.80 -4.08
N VAL A 165 -15.36 -9.76 -2.75
CA VAL A 165 -14.84 -10.81 -1.85
C VAL A 165 -15.46 -12.17 -2.19
N HIS A 166 -16.79 -12.26 -2.36
CA HIS A 166 -17.46 -13.49 -2.73
C HIS A 166 -17.02 -14.00 -4.11
N ARG A 167 -16.94 -13.12 -5.11
CA ARG A 167 -16.45 -13.49 -6.44
C ARG A 167 -15.00 -13.99 -6.41
N ALA A 168 -14.14 -13.38 -5.60
CA ALA A 168 -12.78 -13.90 -5.40
C ALA A 168 -12.81 -15.33 -4.82
N MET A 169 -13.66 -15.58 -3.84
CA MET A 169 -13.84 -16.94 -3.27
C MET A 169 -14.38 -17.94 -4.30
N ASP A 170 -15.30 -17.54 -5.18
CA ASP A 170 -15.79 -18.39 -6.27
C ASP A 170 -14.69 -18.77 -7.25
N HIS A 171 -13.70 -17.88 -7.47
CA HIS A 171 -12.48 -18.18 -8.23
C HIS A 171 -11.42 -18.97 -7.41
N GLY A 172 -11.74 -19.37 -6.17
CA GLY A 172 -10.84 -20.11 -5.29
C GLY A 172 -9.69 -19.26 -4.71
N ILE A 173 -9.90 -17.96 -4.58
CA ILE A 173 -9.02 -17.01 -3.89
C ILE A 173 -9.59 -16.84 -2.47
N PRO A 174 -8.83 -17.12 -1.40
CA PRO A 174 -9.37 -17.00 -0.05
C PRO A 174 -9.63 -15.53 0.29
N ALA A 175 -10.63 -15.26 1.13
CA ALA A 175 -10.96 -13.91 1.58
C ALA A 175 -9.76 -13.20 2.26
N SER A 176 -8.83 -13.97 2.85
CA SER A 176 -7.57 -13.46 3.40
C SER A 176 -6.65 -12.82 2.35
N ASP A 177 -6.82 -13.15 1.09
CA ASP A 177 -6.02 -12.58 -0.01
C ASP A 177 -6.72 -11.40 -0.70
N VAL A 178 -7.85 -10.94 -0.15
CA VAL A 178 -8.57 -9.75 -0.63
C VAL A 178 -8.38 -8.62 0.38
N VAL A 179 -7.76 -7.53 -0.06
CA VAL A 179 -7.56 -6.30 0.73
C VAL A 179 -8.46 -5.22 0.16
N VAL A 180 -9.46 -4.78 0.92
CA VAL A 180 -10.48 -3.86 0.39
C VAL A 180 -10.02 -2.42 0.48
N ASP A 181 -10.14 -1.67 -0.62
CA ASP A 181 -10.05 -0.20 -0.62
C ASP A 181 -11.47 0.38 -0.44
N PRO A 182 -11.72 1.06 0.69
CA PRO A 182 -13.03 1.67 0.99
C PRO A 182 -13.33 2.91 0.15
N LEU A 183 -12.45 3.32 -0.80
CA LEU A 183 -12.55 4.54 -1.59
C LEU A 183 -12.54 5.82 -0.74
N VAL A 184 -11.36 6.39 -0.58
CA VAL A 184 -11.17 7.66 0.12
C VAL A 184 -11.49 8.83 -0.82
N MET A 185 -12.62 9.49 -0.56
CA MET A 185 -13.03 10.69 -1.29
C MET A 185 -12.42 11.95 -0.65
N PRO A 186 -12.17 13.02 -1.47
CA PRO A 186 -11.65 14.28 -0.95
C PRO A 186 -12.63 14.94 0.03
N VAL A 187 -12.18 15.24 1.24
CA VAL A 187 -13.00 15.92 2.26
C VAL A 187 -13.38 17.35 1.84
N GLY A 188 -12.60 17.95 0.93
CA GLY A 188 -12.94 19.24 0.33
C GLY A 188 -14.13 19.20 -0.64
N ALA A 189 -14.45 18.04 -1.19
CA ALA A 189 -15.61 17.82 -2.06
C ALA A 189 -16.81 17.26 -1.26
N ILE A 190 -16.55 16.31 -0.36
CA ILE A 190 -17.57 15.65 0.45
C ILE A 190 -17.23 15.83 1.92
N ASN A 191 -17.91 16.74 2.60
CA ASN A 191 -17.64 17.12 3.98
C ASN A 191 -17.58 15.94 4.97
N THR A 192 -18.37 14.89 4.73
CA THR A 192 -18.46 13.69 5.55
C THR A 192 -17.55 12.54 5.10
N ALA A 193 -16.73 12.73 4.07
CA ALA A 193 -15.91 11.66 3.48
C ALA A 193 -15.05 10.92 4.52
N GLY A 194 -14.44 11.64 5.45
CA GLY A 194 -13.66 11.03 6.53
C GLY A 194 -14.50 10.12 7.43
N LEU A 195 -15.68 10.57 7.87
CA LEU A 195 -16.60 9.79 8.71
C LEU A 195 -17.10 8.53 7.97
N GLN A 196 -17.48 8.68 6.70
CA GLN A 196 -17.94 7.57 5.85
C GLN A 196 -16.88 6.48 5.72
N VAL A 197 -15.62 6.86 5.46
CA VAL A 197 -14.51 5.90 5.35
C VAL A 197 -14.26 5.19 6.67
N MET A 198 -14.25 5.90 7.81
CA MET A 198 -14.06 5.29 9.13
C MET A 198 -15.16 4.27 9.46
N GLU A 199 -16.41 4.58 9.12
CA GLU A 199 -17.53 3.67 9.31
C GLU A 199 -17.43 2.44 8.41
N LEU A 200 -17.11 2.64 7.12
CA LEU A 200 -16.93 1.53 6.19
C LEU A 200 -15.77 0.61 6.58
N ILE A 201 -14.65 1.15 7.06
CA ILE A 201 -13.52 0.36 7.59
C ILE A 201 -13.99 -0.54 8.74
N ARG A 202 -14.74 -0.01 9.71
CA ARG A 202 -15.26 -0.82 10.84
C ARG A 202 -16.15 -1.95 10.35
N ARG A 203 -17.06 -1.67 9.43
CA ARG A 203 -17.97 -2.68 8.85
C ARG A 203 -17.20 -3.76 8.08
N LEU A 204 -16.22 -3.38 7.26
CA LEU A 204 -15.37 -4.34 6.53
C LEU A 204 -14.63 -5.27 7.50
N ARG A 205 -14.11 -4.73 8.60
CA ARG A 205 -13.47 -5.50 9.65
C ARG A 205 -14.45 -6.42 10.38
N GLU A 206 -15.59 -5.90 10.83
CA GLU A 206 -16.52 -6.59 11.73
C GLU A 206 -17.43 -7.59 11.01
N GLU A 207 -17.91 -7.23 9.82
CA GLU A 207 -18.89 -8.02 9.07
C GLU A 207 -18.24 -8.96 8.04
N LEU A 208 -17.13 -8.56 7.40
CA LEU A 208 -16.44 -9.37 6.39
C LEU A 208 -15.11 -9.97 6.90
N GLY A 209 -14.50 -9.36 7.92
CA GLY A 209 -13.21 -9.82 8.47
C GLY A 209 -12.04 -9.68 7.49
N VAL A 210 -12.11 -8.76 6.53
CA VAL A 210 -11.11 -8.52 5.50
C VAL A 210 -10.22 -7.33 5.83
N ASN A 211 -8.96 -7.40 5.44
CA ASN A 211 -8.00 -6.31 5.57
C ASN A 211 -8.35 -5.15 4.64
N THR A 212 -7.84 -3.96 4.95
CA THR A 212 -8.12 -2.74 4.20
C THR A 212 -6.85 -1.98 3.83
N THR A 213 -6.91 -1.27 2.70
CA THR A 213 -5.90 -0.32 2.23
C THR A 213 -6.57 0.90 1.63
N CYS A 214 -5.84 1.97 1.38
CA CYS A 214 -6.35 3.09 0.58
C CYS A 214 -5.22 3.96 0.06
N GLY A 215 -5.49 4.73 -0.99
CA GLY A 215 -4.70 5.89 -1.38
C GLY A 215 -4.91 7.03 -0.37
N ALA A 216 -4.10 7.07 0.69
CA ALA A 216 -4.32 7.96 1.83
C ALA A 216 -4.33 9.45 1.49
N SER A 217 -3.57 9.86 0.47
CA SER A 217 -3.45 11.25 0.05
C SER A 217 -4.72 11.81 -0.61
N ASN A 218 -5.68 10.96 -0.98
CA ASN A 218 -6.94 11.38 -1.61
C ASN A 218 -7.80 12.22 -0.68
N ILE A 219 -7.80 11.95 0.63
CA ILE A 219 -8.61 12.67 1.62
C ILE A 219 -8.39 14.19 1.59
N SER A 220 -7.17 14.64 1.33
CA SER A 220 -6.78 16.04 1.35
C SER A 220 -6.66 16.68 -0.04
N PHE A 221 -7.11 15.98 -1.10
CA PHE A 221 -6.96 16.49 -2.46
C PHE A 221 -7.58 17.89 -2.62
N GLY A 222 -6.82 18.81 -3.24
CA GLY A 222 -7.23 20.19 -3.46
C GLY A 222 -7.09 21.13 -2.24
N LEU A 223 -6.69 20.63 -1.07
CA LEU A 223 -6.55 21.43 0.13
C LEU A 223 -5.08 21.83 0.43
N PRO A 224 -4.84 22.94 1.12
CA PRO A 224 -3.50 23.30 1.59
C PRO A 224 -3.06 22.44 2.77
N ASN A 225 -1.76 22.41 3.07
CA ASN A 225 -1.16 21.66 4.19
C ASN A 225 -1.61 20.19 4.27
N ARG A 226 -1.53 19.52 3.13
CA ARG A 226 -2.04 18.14 2.95
C ARG A 226 -1.46 17.14 3.95
N GLN A 227 -0.19 17.29 4.33
CA GLN A 227 0.49 16.38 5.26
C GLN A 227 -0.20 16.35 6.62
N GLY A 228 -0.62 17.50 7.15
CA GLY A 228 -1.35 17.59 8.42
C GLY A 228 -2.68 16.85 8.37
N LEU A 229 -3.47 17.05 7.29
CA LEU A 229 -4.74 16.36 7.09
C LEU A 229 -4.55 14.86 6.89
N ASN A 230 -3.57 14.45 6.08
CA ASN A 230 -3.26 13.04 5.83
C ASN A 230 -2.80 12.33 7.12
N SER A 231 -2.00 12.99 7.95
CA SER A 231 -1.55 12.46 9.24
C SER A 231 -2.72 12.24 10.20
N ALA A 232 -3.62 13.22 10.31
CA ALA A 232 -4.83 13.10 11.13
C ALA A 232 -5.73 11.97 10.61
N PHE A 233 -5.99 11.94 9.31
CA PHE A 233 -6.79 10.90 8.67
C PHE A 233 -6.23 9.50 8.93
N LEU A 234 -4.93 9.28 8.68
CA LEU A 234 -4.30 7.97 8.87
C LEU A 234 -4.38 7.50 10.32
N SER A 235 -4.12 8.38 11.30
CA SER A 235 -4.25 8.02 12.71
C SER A 235 -5.68 7.59 13.06
N MET A 236 -6.69 8.31 12.56
CA MET A 236 -8.09 7.97 12.77
C MET A 236 -8.49 6.68 12.04
N ALA A 237 -8.00 6.47 10.82
CA ALA A 237 -8.27 5.27 10.02
C ALA A 237 -7.69 4.01 10.67
N ILE A 238 -6.45 4.08 11.18
CA ILE A 238 -5.83 3.00 11.96
C ILE A 238 -6.67 2.71 13.21
N GLY A 239 -7.11 3.74 13.93
CA GLY A 239 -8.02 3.59 15.07
C GLY A 239 -9.39 3.01 14.71
N ALA A 240 -9.86 3.18 13.48
CA ALA A 240 -11.07 2.54 12.96
C ALA A 240 -10.85 1.08 12.51
N GLY A 241 -9.59 0.62 12.39
CA GLY A 241 -9.24 -0.74 12.01
C GLY A 241 -8.63 -0.90 10.62
N MET A 242 -8.19 0.18 9.97
CA MET A 242 -7.43 0.10 8.72
C MET A 242 -6.08 -0.59 8.96
N THR A 243 -5.69 -1.49 8.07
CA THR A 243 -4.51 -2.35 8.25
C THR A 243 -3.32 -1.99 7.36
N SER A 244 -3.55 -1.24 6.29
CA SER A 244 -2.49 -0.74 5.41
C SER A 244 -2.92 0.54 4.67
N ALA A 245 -1.97 1.26 4.09
CA ALA A 245 -2.27 2.36 3.17
C ALA A 245 -1.15 2.56 2.15
N ILE A 246 -1.55 2.99 0.95
CA ILE A 246 -0.68 3.48 -0.11
C ILE A 246 -0.42 4.96 0.17
N THR A 247 0.83 5.30 0.51
CA THR A 247 1.17 6.64 0.97
C THR A 247 2.65 6.96 0.74
N ASN A 248 3.03 8.22 0.90
CA ASN A 248 4.43 8.64 0.75
C ASN A 248 5.20 8.55 2.08
N PRO A 249 6.07 7.54 2.27
CA PRO A 249 6.82 7.37 3.51
C PRO A 249 7.91 8.43 3.72
N LEU A 250 8.22 9.25 2.72
CA LEU A 250 9.22 10.32 2.83
C LEU A 250 8.71 11.52 3.64
N HIS A 251 7.42 11.58 3.97
CA HIS A 251 6.86 12.59 4.86
C HIS A 251 6.99 12.16 6.32
N ALA A 252 7.95 12.72 7.03
CA ALA A 252 8.27 12.36 8.43
C ALA A 252 7.06 12.51 9.37
N GLU A 253 6.24 13.54 9.19
CA GLU A 253 5.02 13.79 9.97
C GLU A 253 4.01 12.65 9.82
N MET A 254 3.79 12.17 8.61
CA MET A 254 2.89 11.04 8.34
C MET A 254 3.43 9.74 8.94
N MET A 255 4.73 9.48 8.78
CA MET A 255 5.37 8.32 9.39
C MET A 255 5.28 8.33 10.91
N MET A 256 5.45 9.51 11.52
CA MET A 256 5.30 9.68 12.97
C MET A 256 3.86 9.44 13.42
N ALA A 257 2.87 9.96 12.68
CA ALA A 257 1.46 9.77 12.98
C ALA A 257 1.05 8.28 12.92
N MET A 258 1.46 7.55 11.89
CA MET A 258 1.17 6.11 11.75
C MET A 258 1.83 5.28 12.86
N ARG A 259 3.12 5.51 13.14
CA ARG A 259 3.82 4.82 14.25
C ARG A 259 3.21 5.15 15.62
N GLY A 260 2.79 6.40 15.82
CA GLY A 260 2.07 6.80 17.03
C GLY A 260 0.73 6.10 17.16
N ALA A 261 -0.01 5.94 16.07
CA ALA A 261 -1.26 5.19 16.06
C ALA A 261 -1.03 3.71 16.39
N ASP A 262 0.00 3.06 15.85
CA ASP A 262 0.37 1.68 16.21
C ASP A 262 0.64 1.52 17.70
N VAL A 263 1.34 2.48 18.33
CA VAL A 263 1.54 2.50 19.78
C VAL A 263 0.21 2.56 20.53
N MET A 264 -0.70 3.47 20.12
CA MET A 264 -2.01 3.65 20.76
C MET A 264 -2.93 2.44 20.57
N MET A 265 -2.81 1.74 19.44
CA MET A 265 -3.59 0.52 19.16
C MET A 265 -2.97 -0.76 19.78
N GLY A 266 -1.81 -0.66 20.43
CA GLY A 266 -1.12 -1.82 21.03
C GLY A 266 -0.35 -2.69 20.02
N HIS A 267 -0.16 -2.21 18.80
CA HIS A 267 0.55 -2.94 17.73
C HIS A 267 2.08 -2.80 17.83
N ASP A 268 2.59 -1.94 18.71
CA ASP A 268 4.02 -1.79 18.99
C ASP A 268 4.33 -2.19 20.45
N PRO A 269 4.54 -3.49 20.74
CA PRO A 269 4.78 -3.97 22.08
C PRO A 269 5.96 -3.25 22.73
N GLN A 270 5.76 -2.76 23.97
CA GLN A 270 6.75 -2.00 24.75
C GLN A 270 7.24 -0.72 24.03
N CYS A 271 6.48 -0.21 23.05
CA CYS A 271 6.87 0.93 22.21
C CYS A 271 8.25 0.75 21.53
N ALA A 272 8.60 -0.48 21.18
CA ALA A 272 9.96 -0.82 20.74
C ALA A 272 10.33 -0.17 19.40
N ALA A 273 9.40 -0.13 18.43
CA ALA A 273 9.60 0.51 17.14
C ALA A 273 9.65 2.05 17.28
N TRP A 274 8.74 2.60 18.11
CA TRP A 274 8.72 4.02 18.44
C TRP A 274 10.02 4.48 19.08
N LEU A 275 10.48 3.79 20.13
CA LEU A 275 11.72 4.11 20.81
C LEU A 275 12.95 4.01 19.89
N ARG A 276 12.96 3.03 18.99
CA ARG A 276 14.04 2.89 18.00
C ARG A 276 14.07 4.05 17.01
N ALA A 277 12.91 4.54 16.62
CA ALA A 277 12.79 5.62 15.63
C ALA A 277 13.10 7.00 16.23
N TYR A 278 12.75 7.25 17.50
CA TYR A 278 12.69 8.62 18.05
C TYR A 278 13.51 8.83 19.34
N ARG A 279 14.10 7.78 19.93
CA ARG A 279 14.97 7.98 21.10
C ARG A 279 16.30 8.57 20.66
N GLU A 280 16.62 9.74 21.16
CA GLU A 280 17.97 10.31 21.00
C GLU A 280 19.03 9.34 21.57
N PRO A 281 20.20 9.17 20.91
CA PRO A 281 21.30 8.40 21.46
C PRO A 281 21.72 9.02 22.80
N THR A 282 21.62 8.26 23.89
CA THR A 282 22.14 8.73 25.17
C THR A 282 23.66 8.91 25.06
N ALA A 283 24.23 9.89 25.75
CA ALA A 283 25.68 10.16 25.75
C ALA A 283 26.51 8.88 26.02
N GLU A 284 26.05 8.00 26.92
CA GLU A 284 26.65 6.68 27.20
C GLU A 284 26.55 5.72 25.99
N GLY A 285 25.47 5.77 25.24
CA GLY A 285 25.29 4.96 24.01
C GLY A 285 26.24 5.38 22.90
N THR A 286 26.50 6.69 22.79
CA THR A 286 27.46 7.26 21.83
C THR A 286 28.90 6.90 22.20
N GLU A 287 29.25 6.93 23.47
CA GLU A 287 30.58 6.50 23.94
C GLU A 287 30.81 4.99 23.74
N ARG A 288 29.81 4.13 24.00
CA ARG A 288 29.90 2.68 23.76
C ARG A 288 30.02 2.35 22.27
N ALA A 289 29.30 3.06 21.40
CA ALA A 289 29.41 2.91 19.95
C ALA A 289 30.77 3.34 19.42
N ASN A 290 31.32 4.48 19.93
CA ASN A 290 32.65 4.95 19.59
C ASN A 290 33.78 4.03 20.10
N ARG A 291 33.63 3.43 21.29
CA ARG A 291 34.59 2.43 21.82
C ARG A 291 34.53 1.13 20.96
N ARG A 292 33.38 0.67 20.48
CA ARG A 292 33.26 -0.50 19.58
C ARG A 292 33.86 -0.24 18.19
N ARG A 293 33.71 0.97 17.64
CA ARG A 293 34.38 1.35 16.38
C ARG A 293 35.89 1.39 16.48
N ARG A 294 36.46 1.87 17.61
CA ARG A 294 37.90 1.93 17.85
C ARG A 294 38.53 0.56 18.13
N ARG A 295 37.74 -0.49 18.41
CA ARG A 295 38.20 -1.86 18.70
C ARG A 295 38.08 -2.83 17.53
N ARG A 296 37.66 -2.40 16.35
CA ARG A 296 37.74 -3.22 15.13
C ARG A 296 39.16 -3.03 14.55
N PRO A 297 40.03 -4.07 14.52
CA PRO A 297 41.30 -4.02 13.79
C PRO A 297 41.00 -3.95 12.29
N SER A 298 41.82 -3.19 11.59
CA SER A 298 41.87 -3.06 10.12
C SER A 298 42.19 -4.37 9.46
#